data_70e9c4c9cd4e69529f8f73fc7f649d5e
#
_entry.id   70e9c4c9cd4e69529f8f73fc7f649d5e
#
_cell.length_a   1.000
_cell.length_b   1.000
_cell.length_c   1.000
_cell.angle_alpha   90.00
_cell.angle_beta   90.00
_cell.angle_gamma   90.00
#
_symmetry.space_group_name_H-M   'P 1'
#
loop_
_entity.id
_entity.type
_entity.pdbx_description
1 polymer ?
#
loop_
_entity_poly.entity_id
_entity_poly.type
_entity_poly.pdbx_seq_one_letter_code
_entity_poly.pdbx_strand_id
1 'polypeptide(L)'
;LIIRTFAVVALLLFSLLHIDTSFAEEIEIDIKGEIVNLTQGVGAGEMISVALHVSSLDSLRETQHTFTDSDSRFQFESVGYSPDNLYGLSTIYKGVVYVSDITIESGIAIFSSISVYDTSTDDESIFLSKGSFSITGVDSLNRKISILELATISNNSQLTYVPGSGPMDLIRFGLPEGATNFLFDTLIPAAEYIQVDKGFALVASLTPGTHEIMYSYDLPYNGQEAEVIKSWRYGVENASILYPNGTVNINTNFETKSQDTIGGKAYTIFESKNIAKGA
;
A
#
# COMPACT_ATOMS: atom_id res chain seq x y z
N LEU A 1 -35.65 56.98 -39.17
CA LEU A 1 -34.37 57.17 -38.42
C LEU A 1 -34.12 56.11 -37.34
N ILE A 2 -35.13 55.35 -36.92
CA ILE A 2 -35.07 54.38 -35.81
C ILE A 2 -34.56 52.99 -36.26
N ILE A 3 -34.69 52.61 -37.54
CA ILE A 3 -34.34 51.28 -38.06
C ILE A 3 -32.82 51.13 -38.32
N ARG A 4 -32.08 52.22 -38.51
CA ARG A 4 -30.62 52.16 -38.75
C ARG A 4 -29.77 52.06 -37.49
N THR A 5 -30.32 52.43 -36.33
CA THR A 5 -29.62 52.38 -35.04
C THR A 5 -29.62 50.95 -34.45
N PHE A 6 -30.64 50.15 -34.75
CA PHE A 6 -30.72 48.75 -34.27
C PHE A 6 -29.77 47.79 -34.96
N ALA A 7 -29.43 48.04 -36.23
CA ALA A 7 -28.50 47.15 -36.96
C ALA A 7 -27.05 47.32 -36.50
N VAL A 8 -26.64 48.52 -36.03
CA VAL A 8 -25.25 48.77 -35.59
C VAL A 8 -25.04 48.22 -34.19
N VAL A 9 -26.08 48.26 -33.32
CA VAL A 9 -25.99 47.68 -31.98
C VAL A 9 -25.98 46.13 -32.00
N ALA A 10 -26.71 45.51 -32.93
CA ALA A 10 -26.71 44.06 -33.08
C ALA A 10 -25.33 43.54 -33.66
N LEU A 11 -24.64 44.34 -34.47
CA LEU A 11 -23.33 43.96 -35.01
C LEU A 11 -22.20 44.11 -33.99
N LEU A 12 -22.32 45.03 -33.03
CA LEU A 12 -21.37 45.23 -31.95
C LEU A 12 -21.53 44.18 -30.78
N LEU A 13 -22.74 43.64 -30.63
CA LEU A 13 -23.00 42.58 -29.65
C LEU A 13 -22.53 41.17 -30.17
N PHE A 14 -22.42 40.98 -31.47
CA PHE A 14 -21.93 39.72 -32.03
C PHE A 14 -20.39 39.60 -32.06
N SER A 15 -19.67 40.73 -31.92
CA SER A 15 -18.20 40.72 -31.87
C SER A 15 -17.62 40.49 -30.48
N LEU A 16 -18.45 40.41 -29.44
CA LEU A 16 -18.04 40.17 -28.02
C LEU A 16 -18.22 38.71 -27.55
N LEU A 17 -18.65 37.82 -28.44
CA LEU A 17 -18.82 36.40 -28.13
C LEU A 17 -17.77 35.49 -28.84
N HIS A 18 -16.59 36.02 -29.16
CA HIS A 18 -15.43 35.17 -29.35
C HIS A 18 -14.88 34.85 -27.97
N ILE A 19 -15.51 33.90 -27.28
CA ILE A 19 -14.83 33.17 -26.22
C ILE A 19 -13.79 32.35 -26.98
N ASP A 20 -12.55 32.84 -27.02
CA ASP A 20 -11.42 31.99 -27.32
C ASP A 20 -11.43 30.91 -26.21
N THR A 21 -12.03 29.78 -26.50
CA THR A 21 -11.73 28.56 -25.78
C THR A 21 -10.28 28.25 -26.12
N SER A 22 -9.35 28.81 -25.38
CA SER A 22 -7.98 28.34 -25.34
C SER A 22 -8.09 26.88 -24.86
N PHE A 23 -8.12 25.96 -25.79
CA PHE A 23 -7.80 24.58 -25.50
C PHE A 23 -6.35 24.65 -25.02
N ALA A 24 -6.13 24.41 -23.74
CA ALA A 24 -4.79 24.16 -23.24
C ALA A 24 -4.23 23.05 -24.15
N GLU A 25 -3.16 23.34 -24.83
CA GLU A 25 -2.47 22.35 -25.68
C GLU A 25 -2.09 21.21 -24.74
N GLU A 26 -2.65 20.02 -24.98
CA GLU A 26 -2.36 18.85 -24.17
C GLU A 26 -0.90 18.50 -24.41
N ILE A 27 -0.07 18.65 -23.41
CA ILE A 27 1.36 18.34 -23.50
C ILE A 27 1.47 16.82 -23.58
N GLU A 28 2.10 16.33 -24.65
CA GLU A 28 2.42 14.91 -24.79
C GLU A 28 3.86 14.64 -24.34
N ILE A 29 4.08 13.53 -23.67
CA ILE A 29 5.40 13.06 -23.22
C ILE A 29 5.62 11.61 -23.66
N ASP A 30 6.89 11.26 -23.87
CA ASP A 30 7.31 9.87 -24.04
C ASP A 30 7.79 9.32 -22.70
N ILE A 31 7.32 8.14 -22.33
CA ILE A 31 7.74 7.42 -21.12
C ILE A 31 8.57 6.22 -21.54
N LYS A 32 9.84 6.19 -21.12
CA LYS A 32 10.81 5.12 -21.46
C LYS A 32 11.33 4.48 -20.19
N GLY A 33 11.62 3.19 -20.30
CA GLY A 33 12.17 2.46 -19.17
C GLY A 33 12.69 1.08 -19.53
N GLU A 34 13.04 0.34 -18.48
CA GLU A 34 13.51 -1.03 -18.58
C GLU A 34 12.98 -1.89 -17.43
N ILE A 35 12.96 -3.20 -17.61
CA ILE A 35 12.72 -4.16 -16.54
C ILE A 35 14.01 -4.86 -16.18
N VAL A 36 14.42 -4.75 -14.91
CA VAL A 36 15.66 -5.35 -14.39
C VAL A 36 15.34 -6.46 -13.41
N ASN A 37 15.85 -7.67 -13.65
CA ASN A 37 15.81 -8.74 -12.67
C ASN A 37 16.97 -8.58 -11.68
N LEU A 38 16.67 -8.07 -10.48
CA LEU A 38 17.65 -7.79 -9.45
C LEU A 38 18.23 -9.07 -8.80
N THR A 39 17.54 -10.21 -8.89
CA THR A 39 18.11 -11.49 -8.44
C THR A 39 19.30 -11.91 -9.32
N GLN A 40 19.21 -11.67 -10.62
CA GLN A 40 20.22 -12.08 -11.59
C GLN A 40 21.17 -10.94 -11.98
N GLY A 41 20.81 -9.68 -11.73
CA GLY A 41 21.59 -8.50 -12.09
C GLY A 41 21.60 -8.19 -13.58
N VAL A 42 20.55 -8.62 -14.32
CA VAL A 42 20.42 -8.45 -15.77
C VAL A 42 19.00 -8.01 -16.15
N GLY A 43 18.79 -7.63 -17.40
CA GLY A 43 17.46 -7.37 -17.94
C GLY A 43 16.55 -8.60 -17.81
N ALA A 44 15.25 -8.36 -17.62
CA ALA A 44 14.29 -9.44 -17.38
C ALA A 44 13.89 -10.22 -18.64
N GLY A 45 14.21 -9.72 -19.84
CA GLY A 45 13.92 -10.36 -21.13
C GLY A 45 12.95 -9.56 -22.00
N GLU A 46 12.66 -10.11 -23.18
CA GLU A 46 11.73 -9.54 -24.17
C GLU A 46 10.30 -10.02 -23.98
N MET A 47 9.36 -9.31 -24.60
CA MET A 47 7.91 -9.65 -24.63
C MET A 47 7.25 -9.68 -23.26
N ILE A 48 7.79 -8.97 -22.27
CA ILE A 48 7.15 -8.79 -20.98
C ILE A 48 6.18 -7.60 -21.09
N SER A 49 4.92 -7.81 -20.75
CA SER A 49 3.91 -6.76 -20.79
C SER A 49 4.15 -5.73 -19.70
N VAL A 50 4.12 -4.45 -20.08
CA VAL A 50 4.17 -3.31 -19.16
C VAL A 50 2.88 -2.53 -19.33
N ALA A 51 2.23 -2.20 -18.22
CA ALA A 51 1.06 -1.34 -18.18
C ALA A 51 1.43 0.03 -17.61
N LEU A 52 1.01 1.09 -18.28
CA LEU A 52 1.02 2.46 -17.80
C LEU A 52 -0.36 2.79 -17.24
N HIS A 53 -0.40 3.22 -15.99
CA HIS A 53 -1.61 3.69 -15.33
C HIS A 53 -1.54 5.20 -15.14
N VAL A 54 -2.58 5.89 -15.63
CA VAL A 54 -2.74 7.33 -15.44
C VAL A 54 -3.99 7.58 -14.62
N SER A 55 -3.84 8.21 -13.47
CA SER A 55 -4.96 8.54 -12.57
C SER A 55 -4.93 10.00 -12.15
N SER A 56 -6.12 10.61 -12.03
CA SER A 56 -6.31 11.87 -11.31
C SER A 56 -6.74 11.58 -9.87
N LEU A 57 -6.83 12.61 -9.04
CA LEU A 57 -7.29 12.48 -7.66
C LEU A 57 -8.65 11.78 -7.51
N ASP A 58 -9.48 11.82 -8.55
CA ASP A 58 -10.88 11.34 -8.50
C ASP A 58 -11.13 10.03 -9.26
N SER A 59 -10.22 9.60 -10.15
CA SER A 59 -10.46 8.39 -10.99
C SER A 59 -9.22 7.89 -11.71
N LEU A 60 -9.17 6.57 -11.93
CA LEU A 60 -8.29 5.98 -12.94
C LEU A 60 -8.78 6.45 -14.31
N ARG A 61 -7.93 7.15 -15.07
CA ARG A 61 -8.31 7.70 -16.39
C ARG A 61 -8.02 6.74 -17.53
N GLU A 62 -6.84 6.13 -17.49
CA GLU A 62 -6.34 5.37 -18.63
C GLU A 62 -5.36 4.28 -18.16
N THR A 63 -5.38 3.16 -18.89
CA THR A 63 -4.35 2.14 -18.80
C THR A 63 -3.92 1.79 -20.22
N GLN A 64 -2.65 2.00 -20.51
CA GLN A 64 -2.02 1.65 -21.79
C GLN A 64 -1.10 0.46 -21.60
N HIS A 65 -0.82 -0.29 -22.66
CA HIS A 65 0.07 -1.46 -22.62
C HIS A 65 1.12 -1.40 -23.72
N THR A 66 2.33 -1.85 -23.36
CA THR A 66 3.42 -2.09 -24.29
C THR A 66 4.15 -3.36 -23.90
N PHE A 67 5.19 -3.74 -24.64
CA PHE A 67 6.03 -4.91 -24.34
C PHE A 67 7.50 -4.51 -24.36
N THR A 68 8.31 -5.23 -23.59
CA THR A 68 9.76 -5.06 -23.64
C THR A 68 10.36 -5.62 -24.92
N ASP A 69 11.42 -4.97 -25.39
CA ASP A 69 12.31 -5.45 -26.46
C ASP A 69 13.35 -6.46 -25.96
N SER A 70 14.28 -6.87 -26.85
CA SER A 70 15.37 -7.80 -26.54
C SER A 70 16.35 -7.27 -25.50
N ASP A 71 16.42 -5.96 -25.28
CA ASP A 71 17.24 -5.31 -24.25
C ASP A 71 16.46 -5.06 -22.94
N SER A 72 15.25 -5.64 -22.83
CA SER A 72 14.32 -5.48 -21.70
C SER A 72 13.77 -4.04 -21.53
N ARG A 73 13.80 -3.23 -22.61
CA ARG A 73 13.34 -1.84 -22.62
C ARG A 73 11.92 -1.73 -23.15
N PHE A 74 11.21 -0.74 -22.67
CA PHE A 74 9.85 -0.41 -23.11
C PHE A 74 9.70 1.08 -23.36
N GLN A 75 8.68 1.44 -24.16
CA GLN A 75 8.33 2.83 -24.42
C GLN A 75 6.82 2.97 -24.57
N PHE A 76 6.28 4.07 -24.04
CA PHE A 76 4.98 4.63 -24.35
C PHE A 76 5.20 5.97 -25.02
N GLU A 77 4.57 6.17 -26.20
CA GLU A 77 4.68 7.39 -27.00
C GLU A 77 3.42 8.24 -26.83
N SER A 78 3.58 9.56 -26.91
CA SER A 78 2.47 10.53 -26.94
C SER A 78 1.49 10.36 -25.77
N VAL A 79 2.01 10.19 -24.55
CA VAL A 79 1.19 10.10 -23.34
C VAL A 79 0.75 11.51 -22.93
N GLY A 80 -0.56 11.74 -22.79
CA GLY A 80 -1.10 13.01 -22.34
C GLY A 80 -0.59 13.36 -20.94
N TYR A 81 0.04 14.53 -20.79
CA TYR A 81 0.60 14.98 -19.53
C TYR A 81 -0.27 16.04 -18.85
N SER A 82 -0.53 15.84 -17.56
CA SER A 82 -1.07 16.86 -16.66
C SER A 82 -0.34 16.79 -15.33
N PRO A 83 0.05 17.96 -14.73
CA PRO A 83 0.70 17.98 -13.42
C PRO A 83 -0.20 17.46 -12.29
N ASP A 84 -1.51 17.41 -12.50
CA ASP A 84 -2.49 16.92 -11.52
C ASP A 84 -2.71 15.40 -11.60
N ASN A 85 -2.07 14.72 -12.56
CA ASN A 85 -2.17 13.28 -12.73
C ASN A 85 -1.02 12.55 -12.03
N LEU A 86 -1.32 11.35 -11.55
CA LEU A 86 -0.34 10.38 -11.08
C LEU A 86 -0.08 9.36 -12.19
N TYR A 87 1.18 9.02 -12.37
CA TYR A 87 1.64 8.08 -13.39
C TYR A 87 2.38 6.93 -12.72
N GLY A 88 1.96 5.71 -13.01
CA GLY A 88 2.56 4.51 -12.45
C GLY A 88 2.71 3.42 -13.50
N LEU A 89 3.69 2.56 -13.31
CA LEU A 89 3.94 1.40 -14.15
C LEU A 89 3.63 0.12 -13.38
N SER A 90 3.13 -0.89 -14.09
CA SER A 90 3.07 -2.23 -13.54
C SER A 90 3.49 -3.26 -14.58
N THR A 91 3.99 -4.41 -14.09
CA THR A 91 4.28 -5.59 -14.89
C THR A 91 3.96 -6.86 -14.12
N ILE A 92 3.73 -7.96 -14.82
CA ILE A 92 3.65 -9.30 -14.23
C ILE A 92 4.89 -10.06 -14.67
N TYR A 93 5.71 -10.43 -13.69
CA TYR A 93 6.90 -11.25 -13.91
C TYR A 93 6.86 -12.50 -13.03
N LYS A 94 6.98 -13.67 -13.62
CA LYS A 94 6.88 -14.97 -12.92
C LYS A 94 5.63 -15.08 -12.01
N GLY A 95 4.50 -14.52 -12.46
CA GLY A 95 3.22 -14.56 -11.74
C GLY A 95 3.07 -13.54 -10.62
N VAL A 96 4.05 -12.65 -10.43
CA VAL A 96 4.03 -11.59 -9.41
C VAL A 96 3.79 -10.25 -10.08
N VAL A 97 2.94 -9.41 -9.47
CA VAL A 97 2.72 -8.02 -9.88
C VAL A 97 3.80 -7.14 -9.26
N TYR A 98 4.54 -6.43 -10.11
CA TYR A 98 5.50 -5.41 -9.70
C TYR A 98 5.02 -4.04 -10.15
N VAL A 99 5.22 -3.03 -9.33
CA VAL A 99 4.81 -1.65 -9.57
C VAL A 99 5.99 -0.70 -9.42
N SER A 100 5.95 0.41 -10.13
CA SER A 100 6.93 1.49 -10.01
C SER A 100 6.26 2.82 -10.30
N ASP A 101 6.57 3.85 -9.52
CA ASP A 101 6.16 5.20 -9.81
C ASP A 101 6.99 5.80 -10.94
N ILE A 102 6.38 6.74 -11.68
CA ILE A 102 7.09 7.51 -12.72
C ILE A 102 7.34 8.90 -12.16
N THR A 103 8.60 9.33 -12.23
CA THR A 103 8.98 10.70 -11.92
C THR A 103 8.92 11.54 -13.21
N ILE A 104 8.17 12.64 -13.17
CA ILE A 104 8.07 13.60 -14.27
C ILE A 104 8.56 14.96 -13.77
N GLU A 105 9.61 15.49 -14.39
CA GLU A 105 10.19 16.78 -14.03
C GLU A 105 10.07 17.76 -15.21
N SER A 106 9.40 18.89 -14.97
CA SER A 106 9.20 19.94 -16.00
C SER A 106 8.58 19.41 -17.31
N GLY A 107 7.65 18.45 -17.23
CA GLY A 107 7.01 17.84 -18.40
C GLY A 107 7.89 16.83 -19.16
N ILE A 108 8.96 16.34 -18.56
CA ILE A 108 9.83 15.30 -19.11
C ILE A 108 9.79 14.10 -18.17
N ALA A 109 9.42 12.94 -18.67
CA ALA A 109 9.47 11.71 -17.89
C ALA A 109 10.93 11.25 -17.72
N ILE A 110 11.32 11.00 -16.47
CA ILE A 110 12.61 10.41 -16.16
C ILE A 110 12.59 8.94 -16.58
N PHE A 111 13.69 8.43 -17.11
CA PHE A 111 13.84 7.02 -17.47
C PHE A 111 13.52 6.14 -16.24
N SER A 112 12.55 5.25 -16.42
CA SER A 112 12.00 4.46 -15.31
C SER A 112 12.53 3.03 -15.33
N SER A 113 12.81 2.47 -14.15
CA SER A 113 13.23 1.07 -14.02
C SER A 113 12.25 0.31 -13.14
N ILE A 114 11.70 -0.80 -13.65
CA ILE A 114 10.88 -1.73 -12.86
C ILE A 114 11.78 -2.85 -12.38
N SER A 115 11.97 -2.92 -11.07
CA SER A 115 12.73 -4.00 -10.44
C SER A 115 11.86 -5.23 -10.25
N VAL A 116 12.28 -6.36 -10.80
CA VAL A 116 11.65 -7.67 -10.62
C VAL A 116 12.64 -8.67 -10.03
N TYR A 117 12.13 -9.77 -9.49
CA TYR A 117 12.96 -10.78 -8.80
C TYR A 117 12.54 -12.18 -9.22
N ASP A 118 13.45 -13.14 -9.09
CA ASP A 118 13.09 -14.55 -9.11
C ASP A 118 12.27 -14.90 -7.87
N THR A 119 11.52 -16.00 -7.92
CA THR A 119 10.56 -16.35 -6.88
C THR A 119 10.99 -17.56 -6.06
N SER A 120 10.54 -17.63 -4.81
CA SER A 120 10.68 -18.76 -3.90
C SER A 120 9.41 -18.95 -3.07
N THR A 121 9.13 -20.19 -2.70
CA THR A 121 8.07 -20.53 -1.73
C THR A 121 8.62 -20.74 -0.32
N ASP A 122 9.93 -20.57 -0.12
CA ASP A 122 10.59 -20.70 1.17
C ASP A 122 10.35 -19.44 2.03
N ASP A 123 9.80 -19.62 3.23
CA ASP A 123 9.45 -18.56 4.18
C ASP A 123 10.51 -18.39 5.30
N GLU A 124 11.65 -19.07 5.25
CA GLU A 124 12.68 -18.97 6.30
C GLU A 124 13.22 -17.54 6.49
N SER A 125 13.28 -16.78 5.39
CA SER A 125 13.72 -15.37 5.40
C SER A 125 12.61 -14.38 5.76
N ILE A 126 11.41 -14.85 6.05
CA ILE A 126 10.26 -14.01 6.43
C ILE A 126 10.18 -13.89 7.94
N PHE A 127 10.11 -12.66 8.43
CA PHE A 127 9.93 -12.36 9.84
C PHE A 127 9.25 -11.00 10.02
N LEU A 128 8.84 -10.66 11.24
CA LEU A 128 8.31 -9.33 11.56
C LEU A 128 9.44 -8.48 12.16
N SER A 129 9.86 -7.43 11.46
CA SER A 129 10.80 -6.45 12.00
C SER A 129 10.13 -5.56 13.05
N LYS A 130 8.82 -5.27 12.87
CA LYS A 130 8.02 -4.54 13.86
C LYS A 130 6.64 -5.16 13.98
N GLY A 131 6.08 -5.11 15.19
CA GLY A 131 4.69 -5.44 15.46
C GLY A 131 4.17 -4.52 16.55
N SER A 132 3.04 -3.83 16.32
CA SER A 132 2.42 -3.00 17.34
C SER A 132 0.98 -3.42 17.56
N PHE A 133 0.60 -3.48 18.84
CA PHE A 133 -0.74 -3.73 19.31
C PHE A 133 -1.23 -2.45 20.01
N SER A 134 -2.16 -1.74 19.38
CA SER A 134 -2.62 -0.45 19.87
C SER A 134 -4.08 -0.52 20.33
N ILE A 135 -4.35 -0.20 21.57
CA ILE A 135 -5.70 0.03 22.08
C ILE A 135 -6.10 1.43 21.63
N THR A 136 -7.06 1.54 20.71
CA THR A 136 -7.50 2.82 20.15
C THR A 136 -8.72 3.38 20.86
N GLY A 137 -9.52 2.53 21.54
CA GLY A 137 -10.69 2.95 22.27
C GLY A 137 -11.26 1.85 23.18
N VAL A 138 -12.04 2.28 24.17
CA VAL A 138 -12.83 1.41 25.05
C VAL A 138 -14.27 1.92 25.07
N ASP A 139 -15.19 1.11 24.60
CA ASP A 139 -16.62 1.35 24.68
C ASP A 139 -17.22 0.59 25.87
N SER A 140 -17.39 1.29 26.98
CA SER A 140 -17.94 0.70 28.22
C SER A 140 -19.41 0.32 28.11
N LEU A 141 -20.18 0.97 27.22
CA LEU A 141 -21.61 0.67 27.04
C LEU A 141 -21.80 -0.66 26.31
N ASN A 142 -21.04 -0.87 25.24
CA ASN A 142 -21.10 -2.07 24.42
C ASN A 142 -20.08 -3.16 24.87
N ARG A 143 -19.28 -2.86 25.89
CA ARG A 143 -18.24 -3.75 26.43
C ARG A 143 -17.27 -4.24 25.34
N LYS A 144 -16.72 -3.29 24.58
CA LYS A 144 -15.77 -3.53 23.49
C LYS A 144 -14.48 -2.74 23.69
N ILE A 145 -13.39 -3.35 23.29
CA ILE A 145 -12.07 -2.71 23.17
C ILE A 145 -11.71 -2.71 21.68
N SER A 146 -11.45 -1.55 21.13
CA SER A 146 -11.03 -1.42 19.72
C SER A 146 -9.52 -1.48 19.63
N ILE A 147 -9.01 -2.37 18.79
CA ILE A 147 -7.60 -2.66 18.58
C ILE A 147 -7.21 -2.29 17.16
N LEU A 148 -6.04 -1.69 17.02
CA LEU A 148 -5.33 -1.48 15.76
C LEU A 148 -3.97 -2.15 15.86
N GLU A 149 -3.66 -3.01 14.91
CA GLU A 149 -2.34 -3.62 14.79
C GLU A 149 -1.63 -3.15 13.51
N LEU A 150 -0.35 -2.85 13.65
CA LEU A 150 0.55 -2.56 12.54
C LEU A 150 1.66 -3.61 12.58
N ALA A 151 1.92 -4.26 11.45
CA ALA A 151 3.01 -5.20 11.34
C ALA A 151 3.87 -4.87 10.11
N THR A 152 5.19 -4.82 10.32
CA THR A 152 6.17 -4.70 9.23
C THR A 152 6.77 -6.07 8.99
N ILE A 153 6.38 -6.67 7.86
CA ILE A 153 6.90 -7.96 7.39
C ILE A 153 8.19 -7.68 6.63
N SER A 154 9.26 -8.40 6.94
CA SER A 154 10.54 -8.31 6.26
C SER A 154 10.85 -9.59 5.49
N ASN A 155 11.26 -9.45 4.23
CA ASN A 155 11.85 -10.50 3.41
C ASN A 155 13.34 -10.17 3.21
N ASN A 156 14.21 -10.88 3.92
CA ASN A 156 15.65 -10.65 3.86
C ASN A 156 16.37 -11.47 2.76
N SER A 157 15.61 -12.18 1.92
CA SER A 157 16.18 -12.87 0.77
C SER A 157 16.39 -11.91 -0.42
N GLN A 158 16.98 -12.40 -1.49
CA GLN A 158 17.03 -11.74 -2.81
C GLN A 158 15.97 -12.28 -3.78
N LEU A 159 14.99 -13.01 -3.25
CA LEU A 159 13.90 -13.62 -4.01
C LEU A 159 12.57 -13.06 -3.54
N THR A 160 11.62 -12.92 -4.45
CA THR A 160 10.25 -12.66 -4.05
C THR A 160 9.65 -13.92 -3.45
N TYR A 161 9.17 -13.83 -2.21
CA TYR A 161 8.35 -14.90 -1.64
C TYR A 161 7.01 -14.95 -2.35
N VAL A 162 6.61 -16.16 -2.78
CA VAL A 162 5.31 -16.41 -3.37
C VAL A 162 4.63 -17.50 -2.55
N PRO A 163 3.39 -17.30 -2.09
CA PRO A 163 2.67 -18.33 -1.35
C PRO A 163 2.57 -19.63 -2.15
N GLY A 164 2.78 -20.76 -1.52
CA GLY A 164 2.51 -22.07 -2.10
C GLY A 164 1.00 -22.30 -2.30
N SER A 165 0.64 -23.44 -2.90
CA SER A 165 -0.75 -23.78 -3.20
C SER A 165 -1.55 -24.30 -1.99
N GLY A 166 -0.88 -24.62 -0.90
CA GLY A 166 -1.48 -25.16 0.32
C GLY A 166 -1.96 -24.07 1.28
N PRO A 167 -3.05 -24.28 2.03
CA PRO A 167 -3.48 -23.32 3.04
C PRO A 167 -2.42 -23.05 4.12
N MET A 168 -1.47 -23.97 4.31
CA MET A 168 -0.37 -23.83 5.28
C MET A 168 0.79 -22.99 4.76
N ASP A 169 0.84 -22.74 3.45
CA ASP A 169 1.91 -22.01 2.77
C ASP A 169 1.66 -20.48 2.75
N LEU A 170 0.51 -20.03 3.29
CA LEU A 170 0.17 -18.63 3.38
C LEU A 170 0.77 -17.98 4.63
N ILE A 171 1.07 -16.69 4.55
CA ILE A 171 1.51 -15.90 5.70
C ILE A 171 0.32 -15.65 6.62
N ARG A 172 0.40 -16.08 7.88
CA ARG A 172 -0.74 -16.08 8.81
C ARG A 172 -0.52 -15.18 10.00
N PHE A 173 -1.60 -14.52 10.38
CA PHE A 173 -1.68 -13.67 11.56
C PHE A 173 -2.78 -14.17 12.48
N GLY A 174 -2.44 -14.38 13.76
CA GLY A 174 -3.41 -14.74 14.77
C GLY A 174 -4.22 -13.54 15.22
N LEU A 175 -5.54 -13.74 15.40
CA LEU A 175 -6.42 -12.81 16.10
C LEU A 175 -6.79 -13.42 17.45
N PRO A 176 -6.93 -12.60 18.50
CA PRO A 176 -7.45 -13.05 19.79
C PRO A 176 -8.86 -13.65 19.65
N GLU A 177 -9.19 -14.58 20.53
CA GLU A 177 -10.51 -15.19 20.56
C GLU A 177 -11.61 -14.14 20.78
N GLY A 178 -12.71 -14.25 20.03
CA GLY A 178 -13.83 -13.31 20.08
C GLY A 178 -13.61 -12.01 19.29
N ALA A 179 -12.54 -11.88 18.51
CA ALA A 179 -12.33 -10.72 17.63
C ALA A 179 -13.48 -10.59 16.62
N THR A 180 -14.02 -9.37 16.50
CA THR A 180 -15.13 -9.01 15.58
C THR A 180 -14.78 -7.73 14.83
N ASN A 181 -15.56 -7.37 13.80
CA ASN A 181 -15.39 -6.15 13.00
C ASN A 181 -13.97 -6.02 12.43
N PHE A 182 -13.45 -7.13 11.90
CA PHE A 182 -12.12 -7.18 11.29
C PHE A 182 -12.06 -6.32 10.02
N LEU A 183 -11.06 -5.44 9.97
CA LEU A 183 -10.69 -4.64 8.79
C LEU A 183 -9.21 -4.87 8.51
N PHE A 184 -8.86 -4.88 7.25
CA PHE A 184 -7.48 -5.09 6.78
C PHE A 184 -7.12 -4.06 5.71
N ASP A 185 -5.89 -3.55 5.75
CA ASP A 185 -5.34 -2.62 4.76
C ASP A 185 -3.85 -2.85 4.56
N THR A 186 -3.37 -2.64 3.33
CA THR A 186 -1.96 -2.75 2.96
C THR A 186 -1.69 -2.10 1.60
N LEU A 187 -0.43 -1.70 1.40
CA LEU A 187 0.07 -1.23 0.10
C LEU A 187 0.76 -2.33 -0.72
N ILE A 188 0.76 -3.58 -0.27
CA ILE A 188 1.34 -4.70 -1.03
C ILE A 188 0.51 -4.92 -2.30
N PRO A 189 1.10 -4.87 -3.50
CA PRO A 189 0.36 -5.04 -4.75
C PRO A 189 -0.39 -6.36 -4.82
N ALA A 190 -1.64 -6.32 -5.26
CA ALA A 190 -2.54 -7.47 -5.42
C ALA A 190 -2.71 -8.33 -4.15
N ALA A 191 -2.49 -7.75 -2.96
CA ALA A 191 -2.69 -8.46 -1.71
C ALA A 191 -4.17 -8.66 -1.40
N GLU A 192 -4.50 -9.86 -0.97
CA GLU A 192 -5.80 -10.26 -0.46
C GLU A 192 -5.63 -10.95 0.90
N TYR A 193 -6.70 -11.14 1.65
CA TYR A 193 -6.69 -11.96 2.84
C TYR A 193 -7.81 -12.99 2.82
N ILE A 194 -7.56 -14.10 3.50
CA ILE A 194 -8.55 -15.15 3.76
C ILE A 194 -8.71 -15.28 5.27
N GLN A 195 -9.94 -15.17 5.75
CA GLN A 195 -10.24 -15.43 7.16
C GLN A 195 -10.09 -16.93 7.47
N VAL A 196 -9.41 -17.24 8.57
CA VAL A 196 -9.19 -18.60 9.07
C VAL A 196 -9.65 -18.70 10.53
N ASP A 197 -9.78 -19.91 11.09
CA ASP A 197 -10.36 -20.16 12.42
C ASP A 197 -9.78 -19.30 13.55
N LYS A 198 -8.48 -19.01 13.49
CA LYS A 198 -7.77 -18.27 14.55
C LYS A 198 -7.09 -16.99 14.05
N GLY A 199 -7.68 -16.34 13.03
CA GLY A 199 -7.12 -15.12 12.48
C GLY A 199 -7.36 -14.99 10.98
N PHE A 200 -6.32 -14.57 10.25
CA PHE A 200 -6.35 -14.45 8.80
C PHE A 200 -5.04 -14.90 8.16
N ALA A 201 -5.12 -15.24 6.89
CA ALA A 201 -3.98 -15.55 6.05
C ALA A 201 -3.86 -14.50 4.95
N LEU A 202 -2.66 -13.97 4.75
CA LEU A 202 -2.33 -13.03 3.70
C LEU A 202 -2.01 -13.81 2.41
N VAL A 203 -2.73 -13.48 1.35
CA VAL A 203 -2.49 -13.96 -0.01
C VAL A 203 -1.78 -12.83 -0.75
N ALA A 204 -0.47 -12.82 -0.67
CA ALA A 204 0.36 -11.79 -1.29
C ALA A 204 1.77 -12.32 -1.57
N SER A 205 2.37 -11.80 -2.64
CA SER A 205 3.81 -11.98 -2.88
C SER A 205 4.58 -10.89 -2.13
N LEU A 206 5.68 -11.27 -1.46
CA LEU A 206 6.53 -10.33 -0.74
C LEU A 206 7.87 -10.19 -1.46
N THR A 207 8.09 -9.06 -2.09
CA THR A 207 9.40 -8.72 -2.67
C THR A 207 10.46 -8.59 -1.59
N PRO A 208 11.77 -8.66 -1.91
CA PRO A 208 12.83 -8.31 -0.98
C PRO A 208 12.61 -6.93 -0.35
N GLY A 209 12.84 -6.82 0.96
CA GLY A 209 12.64 -5.59 1.72
C GLY A 209 11.52 -5.69 2.75
N THR A 210 10.86 -4.56 3.04
CA THR A 210 9.86 -4.44 4.09
C THR A 210 8.49 -4.08 3.54
N HIS A 211 7.44 -4.68 4.11
CA HIS A 211 6.05 -4.52 3.73
C HIS A 211 5.21 -4.24 4.95
N GLU A 212 4.35 -3.24 4.87
CA GLU A 212 3.48 -2.88 5.99
C GLU A 212 2.06 -3.42 5.76
N ILE A 213 1.50 -3.98 6.82
CA ILE A 213 0.09 -4.35 6.91
C ILE A 213 -0.51 -3.68 8.14
N MET A 214 -1.74 -3.26 8.00
CA MET A 214 -2.55 -2.70 9.06
C MET A 214 -3.86 -3.48 9.15
N TYR A 215 -4.27 -3.80 10.37
CA TYR A 215 -5.57 -4.41 10.59
C TYR A 215 -6.15 -4.00 11.93
N SER A 216 -7.47 -3.96 12.00
CA SER A 216 -8.18 -3.59 13.21
C SER A 216 -9.32 -4.54 13.51
N TYR A 217 -9.71 -4.60 14.76
CA TYR A 217 -10.83 -5.42 15.24
C TYR A 217 -11.30 -4.94 16.60
N ASP A 218 -12.49 -5.40 17.01
CA ASP A 218 -13.02 -5.23 18.34
C ASP A 218 -12.91 -6.51 19.14
N LEU A 219 -12.55 -6.38 20.43
CA LEU A 219 -12.56 -7.47 21.41
C LEU A 219 -13.66 -7.24 22.44
N PRO A 220 -14.49 -8.25 22.74
CA PRO A 220 -15.42 -8.17 23.86
C PRO A 220 -14.67 -8.26 25.20
N TYR A 221 -15.20 -7.60 26.24
CA TYR A 221 -14.70 -7.77 27.61
C TYR A 221 -15.86 -7.82 28.61
N ASN A 222 -15.60 -8.34 29.81
CA ASN A 222 -16.64 -8.55 30.81
C ASN A 222 -17.11 -7.26 31.53
N GLY A 223 -16.51 -6.11 31.19
CA GLY A 223 -16.79 -4.80 31.80
C GLY A 223 -15.80 -4.40 32.91
N GLN A 224 -14.86 -5.27 33.27
CA GLN A 224 -13.81 -5.02 34.25
C GLN A 224 -12.42 -5.29 33.67
N GLU A 225 -12.21 -6.46 33.10
CA GLU A 225 -10.93 -6.90 32.56
C GLU A 225 -11.10 -7.71 31.26
N ALA A 226 -10.05 -7.74 30.45
CA ALA A 226 -9.89 -8.63 29.32
C ALA A 226 -8.50 -9.24 29.35
N GLU A 227 -8.40 -10.52 29.07
CA GLU A 227 -7.15 -11.20 28.79
C GLU A 227 -6.97 -11.29 27.27
N VAL A 228 -5.79 -10.87 26.79
CA VAL A 228 -5.46 -10.91 25.36
C VAL A 228 -4.19 -11.73 25.19
N ILE A 229 -4.30 -12.84 24.48
CA ILE A 229 -3.17 -13.68 24.10
C ILE A 229 -2.84 -13.39 22.65
N LYS A 230 -1.63 -12.92 22.40
CA LYS A 230 -1.11 -12.65 21.05
C LYS A 230 0.05 -13.58 20.75
N SER A 231 -0.05 -14.35 19.65
CA SER A 231 1.02 -15.23 19.18
C SER A 231 1.72 -14.65 17.95
N TRP A 232 3.04 -14.76 17.93
CA TRP A 232 3.90 -14.27 16.85
C TRP A 232 4.50 -15.45 16.06
N ARG A 233 3.75 -15.94 15.05
CA ARG A 233 4.16 -17.10 14.25
C ARG A 233 5.56 -16.96 13.64
N TYR A 234 5.89 -15.78 13.11
CA TYR A 234 7.18 -15.52 12.44
C TYR A 234 8.23 -14.92 13.37
N GLY A 235 7.92 -14.79 14.67
CA GLY A 235 8.72 -13.99 15.58
C GLY A 235 8.60 -12.49 15.27
N VAL A 236 9.09 -11.66 16.17
CA VAL A 236 9.12 -10.21 15.97
C VAL A 236 10.35 -9.61 16.63
N GLU A 237 11.10 -8.78 15.89
CA GLU A 237 12.29 -8.14 16.44
C GLU A 237 11.94 -7.04 17.42
N ASN A 238 10.96 -6.21 17.12
CA ASN A 238 10.51 -5.11 17.97
C ASN A 238 8.99 -5.15 18.09
N ALA A 239 8.48 -5.53 19.24
CA ALA A 239 7.06 -5.54 19.56
C ALA A 239 6.70 -4.39 20.50
N SER A 240 5.53 -3.78 20.31
CA SER A 240 5.03 -2.71 21.17
C SER A 240 3.55 -2.87 21.50
N ILE A 241 3.16 -2.46 22.70
CA ILE A 241 1.78 -2.28 23.10
C ILE A 241 1.58 -0.81 23.41
N LEU A 242 0.60 -0.17 22.78
CA LEU A 242 0.31 1.25 22.92
C LEU A 242 -1.12 1.46 23.41
N TYR A 243 -1.31 2.41 24.32
CA TYR A 243 -2.65 2.84 24.71
C TYR A 243 -2.66 4.28 25.21
N PRO A 244 -3.77 5.03 25.01
CA PRO A 244 -3.90 6.38 25.53
C PRO A 244 -3.90 6.37 27.07
N ASN A 245 -3.20 7.31 27.66
CA ASN A 245 -3.13 7.42 29.12
C ASN A 245 -4.53 7.58 29.74
N GLY A 246 -4.78 6.85 30.83
CA GLY A 246 -6.03 6.92 31.56
C GLY A 246 -7.19 6.11 30.97
N THR A 247 -7.00 5.36 29.87
CA THR A 247 -8.06 4.52 29.28
C THR A 247 -8.12 3.13 29.90
N VAL A 248 -6.98 2.49 30.11
CA VAL A 248 -6.86 1.14 30.67
C VAL A 248 -5.64 1.03 31.60
N ASN A 249 -5.62 -0.02 32.42
CA ASN A 249 -4.42 -0.47 33.11
C ASN A 249 -3.98 -1.79 32.49
N ILE A 250 -2.74 -1.89 32.04
CA ILE A 250 -2.20 -3.09 31.41
C ILE A 250 -1.23 -3.79 32.34
N ASN A 251 -1.42 -5.09 32.50
CA ASN A 251 -0.44 -6.01 33.06
C ASN A 251 0.12 -6.84 31.89
N THR A 252 1.40 -6.79 31.66
CA THR A 252 2.06 -7.43 30.52
C THR A 252 3.45 -7.93 30.92
N ASN A 253 3.97 -8.90 30.18
CA ASN A 253 5.34 -9.39 30.28
C ASN A 253 6.36 -8.58 29.44
N PHE A 254 5.93 -7.49 28.80
CA PHE A 254 6.85 -6.60 28.07
C PHE A 254 7.72 -5.83 29.07
N GLU A 255 9.02 -5.72 28.76
CA GLU A 255 10.04 -5.31 29.74
C GLU A 255 10.18 -3.80 29.91
N THR A 256 10.02 -3.05 28.80
CA THR A 256 10.26 -1.59 28.79
C THR A 256 8.94 -0.84 28.80
N LYS A 257 8.85 0.19 29.65
CA LYS A 257 7.70 1.09 29.72
C LYS A 257 8.16 2.52 29.46
N SER A 258 7.56 3.19 28.49
CA SER A 258 7.80 4.59 28.16
C SER A 258 6.50 5.37 27.98
N GLN A 259 6.60 6.68 27.74
CA GLN A 259 5.47 7.54 27.38
C GLN A 259 5.86 8.42 26.21
N ASP A 260 4.90 8.66 25.31
CA ASP A 260 5.08 9.55 24.17
C ASP A 260 3.77 10.27 23.83
N THR A 261 3.84 11.29 22.99
CA THR A 261 2.69 12.06 22.51
C THR A 261 2.49 11.80 21.03
N ILE A 262 1.39 11.13 20.69
CA ILE A 262 1.01 10.78 19.31
C ILE A 262 -0.29 11.52 18.96
N GLY A 263 -0.26 12.35 17.91
CA GLY A 263 -1.44 13.13 17.49
C GLY A 263 -2.01 14.05 18.59
N GLY A 264 -1.13 14.58 19.48
CA GLY A 264 -1.54 15.46 20.59
C GLY A 264 -2.11 14.73 21.81
N LYS A 265 -2.14 13.39 21.83
CA LYS A 265 -2.57 12.58 22.98
C LYS A 265 -1.38 11.86 23.59
N ALA A 266 -1.33 11.81 24.93
CA ALA A 266 -0.31 11.06 25.65
C ALA A 266 -0.61 9.56 25.64
N TYR A 267 0.39 8.77 25.29
CA TYR A 267 0.33 7.31 25.25
C TYR A 267 1.33 6.70 26.24
N THR A 268 0.96 5.57 26.82
CA THR A 268 1.89 4.65 27.46
C THR A 268 2.25 3.58 26.44
N ILE A 269 3.54 3.27 26.33
CA ILE A 269 4.11 2.31 25.39
C ILE A 269 4.89 1.27 26.19
N PHE A 270 4.56 0.01 25.99
CA PHE A 270 5.37 -1.12 26.45
C PHE A 270 6.10 -1.72 25.25
N GLU A 271 7.35 -2.10 25.41
CA GLU A 271 8.18 -2.66 24.35
C GLU A 271 8.83 -3.97 24.79
N SER A 272 8.99 -4.87 23.84
CA SER A 272 9.75 -6.10 23.97
C SER A 272 10.53 -6.35 22.68
N LYS A 273 11.67 -7.03 22.77
CA LYS A 273 12.54 -7.30 21.62
C LYS A 273 12.77 -8.79 21.45
N ASN A 274 13.02 -9.17 20.18
CA ASN A 274 13.44 -10.53 19.83
C ASN A 274 12.49 -11.61 20.33
N ILE A 275 11.19 -11.40 20.18
CA ILE A 275 10.19 -12.43 20.46
C ILE A 275 10.36 -13.56 19.45
N ALA A 276 10.55 -14.78 19.95
CA ALA A 276 10.84 -15.93 19.11
C ALA A 276 9.66 -16.35 18.21
N LYS A 277 9.95 -17.09 17.13
CA LYS A 277 8.91 -17.71 16.27
C LYS A 277 8.01 -18.61 17.13
N GLY A 278 6.69 -18.42 17.03
CA GLY A 278 5.68 -19.21 17.71
C GLY A 278 5.44 -18.88 19.19
N ALA A 279 6.04 -17.78 19.68
CA ALA A 279 5.81 -17.30 21.03
C ALA A 279 4.44 -16.64 21.19
#